data_4774673f44bc1385c7cda374dc46382a
#
_entry.id   4774673f44bc1385c7cda374dc46382a
#
_cell.length_a   1.000
_cell.length_b   1.000
_cell.length_c   1.000
_cell.angle_alpha   90.00
_cell.angle_beta   90.00
_cell.angle_gamma   90.00
#
_symmetry.space_group_name_H-M   'P 1'
#
loop_
_entity.id
_entity.type
_entity.pdbx_description
1 polymer ?
#
loop_
_entity_poly.entity_id
_entity_poly.type
_entity_poly.pdbx_seq_one_letter_code
_entity_poly.pdbx_strand_id
1 'polypeptide(L)'
;MSLHLSEQEQVRRESLQKLRDLGIDPYPAALYPVDTLSTDIESNFEEGKKVIVAGRLMSRRIMGKASFAEAQDSEGRIQLYFNRDEICEGEDKTLYNDVFKKLLDIGDFIGVEGELFTTQVGEKTLRVKKFLLLSKSLKPLPLPKTDNEGNVHDAFTDPEMRYRQRYVDLVVNPQVKKTFITRTKVMNEMRSFFNDKGYFEVETPILQPIPGGAAARPFMTHHNALDMPLYLRIANELYLKRLIVGGFDGVYEFAKDFRNEGMDRTHNPEFTVLEIYVAYKDYNWMMDFTEEMLERIAMSVHGKTDLTVGDKEISFQKPFKRISMTDSIKEFTEFDISGKSVDQLMTWCKGNGIEVDDSMGKGKLIDEIFGEKCERNYIQPTFITDYPKEMSPLCKAHRDNPELTERFELMINGKEIANAYTELNDPIDQRERFEEQMKLSAKGDDEAMFIDQDFLRALEYGMPPTSGMGIGIDRLVMLMTNQSSIQEVLFFPQMKLETFSTEENLGPELNENEQLIFDILSKENSMELSVLKDAVGLSNKQWDKGIKGLAKHGLTKVTKTDDSLMVELIG
;
A
#
# COMPACT_ATOMS: atom_id res chain seq x y z
N MET A 1 -6.91 -2.43 -30.69
CA MET A 1 -6.39 -1.23 -30.02
C MET A 1 -4.97 -0.98 -30.52
N SER A 2 -4.71 0.08 -31.27
CA SER A 2 -3.35 0.50 -31.60
C SER A 2 -2.76 1.12 -30.34
N LEU A 3 -1.71 0.54 -29.81
CA LEU A 3 -0.96 1.12 -28.70
C LEU A 3 -0.27 2.39 -29.23
N HIS A 4 -0.61 3.57 -28.69
CA HIS A 4 0.19 4.77 -28.92
C HIS A 4 1.56 4.59 -28.25
N LEU A 5 2.53 4.19 -29.06
CA LEU A 5 3.90 3.97 -28.62
C LEU A 5 4.70 5.25 -28.85
N SER A 6 5.45 5.67 -27.84
CA SER A 6 6.46 6.71 -28.03
C SER A 6 7.51 6.26 -29.05
N GLU A 7 8.21 7.21 -29.65
CA GLU A 7 9.29 6.93 -30.61
C GLU A 7 10.33 5.94 -30.03
N GLN A 8 10.71 6.11 -28.77
CA GLN A 8 11.64 5.20 -28.09
C GLN A 8 11.07 3.79 -27.93
N GLU A 9 9.79 3.64 -27.63
CA GLU A 9 9.14 2.33 -27.54
C GLU A 9 9.05 1.63 -28.90
N GLN A 10 8.87 2.39 -29.98
CA GLN A 10 8.92 1.86 -31.35
C GLN A 10 10.31 1.33 -31.70
N VAL A 11 11.36 2.15 -31.49
CA VAL A 11 12.76 1.79 -31.74
C VAL A 11 13.16 0.53 -30.94
N ARG A 12 12.72 0.40 -29.67
CA ARG A 12 13.00 -0.79 -28.86
C ARG A 12 12.33 -2.07 -29.40
N ARG A 13 11.12 -1.93 -29.96
CA ARG A 13 10.42 -3.06 -30.63
C ARG A 13 11.11 -3.45 -31.95
N GLU A 14 11.62 -2.49 -32.69
CA GLU A 14 12.46 -2.78 -33.87
C GLU A 14 13.75 -3.49 -33.47
N SER A 15 14.42 -3.04 -32.40
CA SER A 15 15.60 -3.69 -31.85
C SER A 15 15.29 -5.13 -31.39
N LEU A 16 14.14 -5.35 -30.77
CA LEU A 16 13.65 -6.69 -30.40
C LEU A 16 13.52 -7.59 -31.63
N GLN A 17 12.94 -7.10 -32.72
CA GLN A 17 12.80 -7.90 -33.94
C GLN A 17 14.15 -8.20 -34.56
N LYS A 18 15.05 -7.23 -34.63
CA LYS A 18 16.43 -7.44 -35.16
C LYS A 18 17.22 -8.46 -34.33
N LEU A 19 17.03 -8.53 -33.00
CA LEU A 19 17.64 -9.57 -32.16
C LEU A 19 17.13 -10.96 -32.55
N ARG A 20 15.82 -11.11 -32.77
CA ARG A 20 15.22 -12.36 -33.22
C ARG A 20 15.72 -12.78 -34.62
N ASP A 21 15.85 -11.83 -35.52
CA ASP A 21 16.37 -12.06 -36.87
C ASP A 21 17.84 -12.54 -36.86
N LEU A 22 18.61 -12.13 -35.83
CA LEU A 22 19.96 -12.60 -35.56
C LEU A 22 20.00 -13.99 -34.85
N GLY A 23 18.85 -14.59 -34.58
CA GLY A 23 18.75 -15.86 -33.85
C GLY A 23 18.98 -15.73 -32.33
N ILE A 24 18.96 -14.52 -31.79
CA ILE A 24 19.11 -14.27 -30.34
C ILE A 24 17.71 -14.26 -29.71
N ASP A 25 17.49 -15.15 -28.74
CA ASP A 25 16.28 -15.12 -27.93
C ASP A 25 16.35 -13.95 -26.93
N PRO A 26 15.46 -12.95 -27.04
CA PRO A 26 15.51 -11.80 -26.15
C PRO A 26 14.88 -12.06 -24.77
N TYR A 27 14.31 -13.26 -24.54
CA TYR A 27 13.66 -13.68 -23.30
C TYR A 27 13.93 -15.15 -22.99
N PRO A 28 15.21 -15.58 -22.86
CA PRO A 28 15.54 -16.96 -22.65
C PRO A 28 14.96 -17.53 -21.35
N ALA A 29 14.40 -18.74 -21.43
CA ALA A 29 13.84 -19.42 -20.26
C ALA A 29 14.88 -20.18 -19.44
N ALA A 30 16.10 -20.34 -19.97
CA ALA A 30 17.15 -21.12 -19.32
C ALA A 30 17.64 -20.46 -18.02
N LEU A 31 18.00 -21.30 -17.04
CA LEU A 31 18.68 -20.86 -15.82
C LEU A 31 19.95 -20.09 -16.18
N TYR A 32 20.14 -18.92 -15.59
CA TYR A 32 21.40 -18.19 -15.61
C TYR A 32 22.10 -18.34 -14.25
N PRO A 33 23.31 -18.93 -14.19
CA PRO A 33 23.92 -19.37 -12.93
C PRO A 33 24.68 -18.25 -12.23
N VAL A 34 23.98 -17.22 -11.72
CA VAL A 34 24.60 -16.14 -10.93
C VAL A 34 25.26 -16.73 -9.69
N ASP A 35 26.51 -16.40 -9.44
CA ASP A 35 27.29 -16.86 -8.29
C ASP A 35 27.74 -15.73 -7.34
N THR A 36 27.63 -14.47 -7.76
CA THR A 36 28.15 -13.31 -7.02
C THR A 36 27.25 -12.10 -7.21
N LEU A 37 27.03 -11.34 -6.14
CA LEU A 37 26.32 -10.06 -6.17
C LEU A 37 27.29 -8.86 -6.12
N SER A 38 26.81 -7.68 -6.49
CA SER A 38 27.61 -6.44 -6.49
C SER A 38 28.22 -6.10 -5.13
N THR A 39 27.47 -6.31 -4.04
CA THR A 39 27.96 -6.09 -2.66
C THR A 39 29.03 -7.10 -2.24
N ASP A 40 28.94 -8.33 -2.70
CA ASP A 40 29.99 -9.33 -2.47
C ASP A 40 31.29 -8.94 -3.17
N ILE A 41 31.20 -8.41 -4.39
CA ILE A 41 32.37 -7.90 -5.13
C ILE A 41 32.97 -6.69 -4.39
N GLU A 42 32.13 -5.81 -3.86
CA GLU A 42 32.63 -4.63 -3.15
C GLU A 42 33.32 -4.98 -1.83
N SER A 43 32.75 -5.89 -1.06
CA SER A 43 33.25 -6.27 0.27
C SER A 43 34.40 -7.28 0.23
N ASN A 44 34.41 -8.20 -0.76
CA ASN A 44 35.34 -9.31 -0.88
C ASN A 44 36.06 -9.30 -2.24
N PHE A 45 36.50 -8.12 -2.69
CA PHE A 45 37.17 -7.97 -3.97
C PHE A 45 38.49 -8.72 -4.01
N GLU A 46 38.69 -9.54 -5.08
CA GLU A 46 39.92 -10.26 -5.37
C GLU A 46 40.24 -10.09 -6.86
N GLU A 47 41.40 -9.51 -7.14
CA GLU A 47 41.89 -9.29 -8.50
C GLU A 47 42.02 -10.61 -9.25
N GLY A 48 41.46 -10.69 -10.47
CA GLY A 48 41.52 -11.92 -11.31
C GLY A 48 40.45 -12.97 -10.94
N LYS A 49 39.67 -12.80 -9.90
CA LYS A 49 38.57 -13.72 -9.55
C LYS A 49 37.54 -13.76 -10.68
N LYS A 50 37.20 -14.97 -11.11
CA LYS A 50 36.13 -15.21 -12.10
C LYS A 50 34.79 -15.21 -11.39
N VAL A 51 33.82 -14.46 -11.93
CA VAL A 51 32.48 -14.33 -11.38
C VAL A 51 31.42 -14.31 -12.48
N ILE A 52 30.22 -14.74 -12.13
CA ILE A 52 29.02 -14.67 -12.97
C ILE A 52 28.01 -13.78 -12.29
N VAL A 53 27.69 -12.67 -12.91
CA VAL A 53 26.72 -11.70 -12.39
C VAL A 53 25.60 -11.48 -13.39
N ALA A 54 24.43 -11.09 -12.90
CA ALA A 54 23.33 -10.64 -13.74
C ALA A 54 22.71 -9.37 -13.15
N GLY A 55 22.25 -8.49 -14.02
CA GLY A 55 21.64 -7.24 -13.58
C GLY A 55 21.01 -6.47 -14.72
N ARG A 56 20.33 -5.40 -14.34
CA ARG A 56 19.74 -4.43 -15.27
C ARG A 56 20.80 -3.46 -15.74
N LEU A 57 20.94 -3.28 -17.04
CA LEU A 57 21.84 -2.29 -17.68
C LEU A 57 21.33 -0.88 -17.34
N MET A 58 22.10 -0.13 -16.55
CA MET A 58 21.71 1.19 -16.07
C MET A 58 22.45 2.33 -16.77
N SER A 59 23.67 2.06 -17.24
CA SER A 59 24.45 3.02 -18.04
C SER A 59 25.28 2.29 -19.09
N ARG A 60 25.64 3.01 -20.15
CA ARG A 60 26.53 2.50 -21.20
C ARG A 60 27.29 3.65 -21.85
N ARG A 61 28.63 3.53 -21.85
CA ARG A 61 29.53 4.49 -22.52
C ARG A 61 30.41 3.77 -23.53
N ILE A 62 30.16 4.03 -24.81
CA ILE A 62 30.85 3.39 -25.94
C ILE A 62 32.08 4.21 -26.30
N MET A 63 33.28 3.55 -26.35
CA MET A 63 34.57 4.15 -26.65
C MET A 63 35.31 3.33 -27.70
N GLY A 64 34.75 3.29 -28.92
CA GLY A 64 35.35 2.52 -30.03
C GLY A 64 35.29 1.00 -29.84
N LYS A 65 36.46 0.37 -29.61
CA LYS A 65 36.57 -1.10 -29.37
C LYS A 65 36.36 -1.49 -27.93
N ALA A 66 36.38 -0.52 -27.00
CA ALA A 66 36.14 -0.71 -25.60
C ALA A 66 34.88 0.03 -25.17
N SER A 67 34.22 -0.42 -24.13
CA SER A 67 33.04 0.23 -23.57
C SER A 67 32.96 -0.04 -22.08
N PHE A 68 32.38 0.91 -21.35
CA PHE A 68 31.97 0.72 -19.98
C PHE A 68 30.45 0.70 -19.89
N ALA A 69 29.95 -0.08 -18.95
CA ALA A 69 28.53 -0.14 -18.61
C ALA A 69 28.38 -0.36 -17.11
N GLU A 70 27.19 -0.14 -16.58
CA GLU A 70 26.84 -0.51 -15.21
C GLU A 70 25.66 -1.47 -15.24
N ALA A 71 25.77 -2.58 -14.52
CA ALA A 71 24.66 -3.46 -14.21
C ALA A 71 24.20 -3.28 -12.77
N GLN A 72 22.89 -3.17 -12.56
CA GLN A 72 22.25 -3.09 -11.26
C GLN A 72 21.60 -4.44 -10.94
N ASP A 73 22.05 -5.07 -9.87
CA ASP A 73 21.45 -6.28 -9.31
C ASP A 73 20.47 -5.99 -8.16
N SER A 74 20.19 -6.98 -7.33
CA SER A 74 19.31 -6.83 -6.17
C SER A 74 19.88 -5.97 -5.05
N GLU A 75 21.19 -5.78 -4.98
CA GLU A 75 21.86 -5.13 -3.84
C GLU A 75 22.60 -3.85 -4.19
N GLY A 76 23.07 -3.71 -5.43
CA GLY A 76 23.84 -2.54 -5.82
C GLY A 76 24.11 -2.47 -7.32
N ARG A 77 25.23 -1.85 -7.67
CA ARG A 77 25.71 -1.72 -9.04
C ARG A 77 27.15 -2.18 -9.16
N ILE A 78 27.48 -2.73 -10.31
CA ILE A 78 28.84 -3.14 -10.68
C ILE A 78 29.20 -2.54 -12.03
N GLN A 79 30.39 -1.96 -12.13
CA GLN A 79 30.95 -1.52 -13.39
C GLN A 79 31.39 -2.71 -14.24
N LEU A 80 31.06 -2.68 -15.52
CA LEU A 80 31.40 -3.70 -16.52
C LEU A 80 32.32 -3.07 -17.58
N TYR A 81 33.37 -3.77 -17.93
CA TYR A 81 34.25 -3.41 -19.04
C TYR A 81 34.10 -4.41 -20.17
N PHE A 82 33.65 -3.92 -21.32
CA PHE A 82 33.51 -4.70 -22.54
C PHE A 82 34.65 -4.36 -23.52
N ASN A 83 35.39 -5.36 -23.95
CA ASN A 83 36.35 -5.24 -25.05
C ASN A 83 35.85 -6.09 -26.22
N ARG A 84 35.69 -5.46 -27.40
CA ARG A 84 35.16 -6.10 -28.61
C ARG A 84 35.90 -7.39 -28.94
N ASP A 85 37.24 -7.33 -28.88
CA ASP A 85 38.10 -8.43 -29.36
C ASP A 85 38.21 -9.55 -28.30
N GLU A 86 37.83 -9.29 -27.04
CA GLU A 86 37.74 -10.31 -25.98
C GLU A 86 36.38 -11.03 -25.95
N ILE A 87 35.26 -10.32 -26.23
CA ILE A 87 33.93 -10.95 -26.24
C ILE A 87 33.52 -11.55 -27.56
N CYS A 88 34.24 -11.21 -28.65
CA CYS A 88 34.01 -11.73 -29.98
C CYS A 88 35.30 -12.40 -30.48
N GLU A 89 35.38 -13.73 -30.31
CA GLU A 89 36.47 -14.50 -30.90
C GLU A 89 36.33 -14.58 -32.43
N GLY A 90 37.46 -14.55 -33.16
CA GLY A 90 37.45 -14.63 -34.63
C GLY A 90 37.08 -13.30 -35.32
N GLU A 91 36.64 -13.40 -36.58
CA GLU A 91 36.34 -12.23 -37.44
C GLU A 91 34.95 -11.63 -37.22
N ASP A 92 34.00 -12.44 -36.78
CA ASP A 92 32.62 -11.97 -36.51
C ASP A 92 32.59 -11.11 -35.26
N LYS A 93 32.23 -9.84 -35.42
CA LYS A 93 32.12 -8.85 -34.36
C LYS A 93 30.67 -8.41 -34.13
N THR A 94 29.69 -9.13 -34.65
CA THR A 94 28.25 -8.81 -34.57
C THR A 94 27.78 -8.65 -33.13
N LEU A 95 28.21 -9.55 -32.22
CA LEU A 95 27.83 -9.51 -30.82
C LEU A 95 28.17 -8.17 -30.13
N TYR A 96 29.32 -7.57 -30.46
CA TYR A 96 29.69 -6.25 -29.92
C TYR A 96 29.16 -5.11 -30.77
N ASN A 97 29.37 -5.14 -32.10
CA ASN A 97 29.10 -3.99 -32.96
C ASN A 97 27.61 -3.73 -33.17
N ASP A 98 26.80 -4.79 -33.22
CA ASP A 98 25.37 -4.69 -33.46
C ASP A 98 24.58 -4.96 -32.19
N VAL A 99 24.75 -6.09 -31.51
CA VAL A 99 23.97 -6.42 -30.35
C VAL A 99 24.26 -5.44 -29.19
N PHE A 100 25.50 -5.45 -28.68
CA PHE A 100 25.84 -4.64 -27.51
C PHE A 100 25.70 -3.13 -27.77
N LYS A 101 26.19 -2.63 -28.92
CA LYS A 101 26.22 -1.20 -29.20
C LYS A 101 24.89 -0.64 -29.67
N LYS A 102 24.07 -1.38 -30.41
CA LYS A 102 22.91 -0.82 -31.12
C LYS A 102 21.58 -1.41 -30.66
N LEU A 103 21.53 -2.69 -30.30
CA LEU A 103 20.28 -3.39 -30.03
C LEU A 103 19.96 -3.55 -28.54
N LEU A 104 20.97 -3.47 -27.65
CA LEU A 104 20.71 -3.34 -26.22
C LEU A 104 20.30 -1.92 -25.86
N ASP A 105 19.44 -1.78 -24.89
CA ASP A 105 18.97 -0.52 -24.33
C ASP A 105 19.17 -0.45 -22.83
N ILE A 106 19.24 0.77 -22.31
CA ILE A 106 19.18 0.97 -20.85
C ILE A 106 17.85 0.43 -20.34
N GLY A 107 17.94 -0.43 -19.32
CA GLY A 107 16.80 -1.17 -18.77
C GLY A 107 16.78 -2.66 -19.14
N ASP A 108 17.54 -3.10 -20.13
CA ASP A 108 17.68 -4.52 -20.47
C ASP A 108 18.34 -5.28 -19.32
N PHE A 109 17.96 -6.54 -19.11
CA PHE A 109 18.69 -7.43 -18.22
C PHE A 109 19.74 -8.20 -18.97
N ILE A 110 20.95 -8.19 -18.46
CA ILE A 110 22.09 -8.93 -19.02
C ILE A 110 22.71 -9.83 -17.96
N GLY A 111 23.16 -10.99 -18.39
CA GLY A 111 24.06 -11.85 -17.65
C GLY A 111 25.47 -11.72 -18.20
N VAL A 112 26.48 -11.67 -17.35
CA VAL A 112 27.88 -11.51 -17.75
C VAL A 112 28.78 -12.45 -16.95
N GLU A 113 29.74 -13.04 -17.65
CA GLU A 113 30.82 -13.83 -17.07
C GLU A 113 32.15 -13.10 -17.31
N GLY A 114 33.02 -13.04 -16.33
CA GLY A 114 34.30 -12.38 -16.51
C GLY A 114 35.23 -12.44 -15.31
N GLU A 115 36.24 -11.58 -15.32
CA GLU A 115 37.28 -11.51 -14.30
C GLU A 115 37.29 -10.13 -13.64
N LEU A 116 37.38 -10.09 -12.34
CA LEU A 116 37.48 -8.85 -11.59
C LEU A 116 38.85 -8.19 -11.80
N PHE A 117 38.84 -6.88 -11.98
CA PHE A 117 40.06 -6.09 -12.05
C PHE A 117 39.82 -4.65 -11.56
N THR A 118 40.90 -3.98 -11.21
CA THR A 118 40.85 -2.56 -10.83
C THR A 118 41.24 -1.68 -12.01
N THR A 119 40.45 -0.70 -12.35
CA THR A 119 40.78 0.27 -13.40
C THR A 119 41.92 1.19 -12.98
N GLN A 120 42.51 1.92 -13.93
CA GLN A 120 43.59 2.90 -13.64
C GLN A 120 43.17 4.01 -12.67
N VAL A 121 41.85 4.27 -12.55
CA VAL A 121 41.28 5.25 -11.61
C VAL A 121 40.83 4.62 -10.31
N GLY A 122 41.12 3.33 -10.07
CA GLY A 122 40.82 2.65 -8.80
C GLY A 122 39.42 2.02 -8.72
N GLU A 123 38.64 1.99 -9.81
CA GLU A 123 37.28 1.43 -9.82
C GLU A 123 37.29 -0.09 -9.95
N LYS A 124 36.60 -0.79 -9.04
CA LYS A 124 36.39 -2.24 -9.09
C LYS A 124 35.45 -2.58 -10.25
N THR A 125 35.93 -3.37 -11.18
CA THR A 125 35.27 -3.56 -12.47
C THR A 125 35.31 -5.04 -12.88
N LEU A 126 34.24 -5.52 -13.50
CA LEU A 126 34.21 -6.83 -14.12
C LEU A 126 34.61 -6.73 -15.61
N ARG A 127 35.75 -7.36 -16.00
CA ARG A 127 36.16 -7.52 -17.39
C ARG A 127 35.35 -8.65 -18.01
N VAL A 128 34.39 -8.28 -18.85
CA VAL A 128 33.45 -9.20 -19.45
C VAL A 128 34.14 -10.07 -20.50
N LYS A 129 34.00 -11.39 -20.38
CA LYS A 129 34.44 -12.41 -21.35
C LYS A 129 33.27 -12.97 -22.17
N LYS A 130 32.11 -13.10 -21.53
CA LYS A 130 30.86 -13.48 -22.17
C LYS A 130 29.70 -12.64 -21.64
N PHE A 131 28.72 -12.38 -22.49
CA PHE A 131 27.46 -11.81 -22.04
C PHE A 131 26.28 -12.43 -22.79
N LEU A 132 25.13 -12.40 -22.15
CA LEU A 132 23.86 -12.87 -22.67
C LEU A 132 22.76 -11.84 -22.35
N LEU A 133 21.88 -11.59 -23.31
CA LEU A 133 20.64 -10.86 -23.04
C LEU A 133 19.66 -11.79 -22.31
N LEU A 134 19.20 -11.38 -21.13
CA LEU A 134 18.27 -12.14 -20.30
C LEU A 134 16.83 -11.63 -20.42
N SER A 135 16.65 -10.33 -20.65
CA SER A 135 15.32 -9.75 -20.89
C SER A 135 15.44 -8.39 -21.57
N LYS A 136 14.74 -8.23 -22.68
CA LYS A 136 14.65 -6.96 -23.42
C LYS A 136 13.61 -6.03 -22.77
N SER A 137 14.02 -4.82 -22.41
CA SER A 137 13.14 -3.78 -21.93
C SER A 137 12.50 -3.03 -23.11
N LEU A 138 11.17 -2.97 -23.15
CA LEU A 138 10.43 -2.29 -24.22
C LEU A 138 9.99 -0.86 -23.83
N LYS A 139 10.14 -0.48 -22.55
CA LYS A 139 9.88 0.89 -22.07
C LYS A 139 11.16 1.53 -21.56
N PRO A 140 11.41 2.81 -21.86
CA PRO A 140 12.55 3.53 -21.28
C PRO A 140 12.34 3.71 -19.78
N LEU A 141 13.43 3.63 -19.01
CA LEU A 141 13.41 4.01 -17.60
C LEU A 141 13.48 5.52 -17.47
N PRO A 142 12.69 6.13 -16.55
CA PRO A 142 12.75 7.55 -16.24
C PRO A 142 13.99 7.83 -15.35
N LEU A 143 15.17 7.79 -15.95
CA LEU A 143 16.41 8.06 -15.23
C LEU A 143 16.66 9.57 -15.20
N PRO A 144 17.02 10.14 -14.03
CA PRO A 144 17.30 11.56 -13.91
C PRO A 144 18.49 11.95 -14.79
N LYS A 145 18.36 13.09 -15.45
CA LYS A 145 19.43 13.71 -16.24
C LYS A 145 19.84 15.01 -15.56
N THR A 146 21.13 15.19 -15.35
CA THR A 146 21.67 16.43 -14.82
C THR A 146 22.22 17.25 -15.98
N ASP A 147 21.78 18.49 -16.13
CA ASP A 147 22.32 19.41 -17.13
C ASP A 147 23.67 19.99 -16.69
N ASN A 148 24.28 20.82 -17.56
CA ASN A 148 25.58 21.44 -17.29
C ASN A 148 25.54 22.46 -16.14
N GLU A 149 24.34 22.90 -15.73
CA GLU A 149 24.11 23.87 -14.66
C GLU A 149 23.83 23.16 -13.32
N GLY A 150 23.72 21.81 -13.32
CA GLY A 150 23.45 20.99 -12.13
C GLY A 150 21.96 20.77 -11.86
N ASN A 151 21.06 21.21 -12.74
CA ASN A 151 19.63 20.94 -12.59
C ASN A 151 19.33 19.50 -12.97
N VAL A 152 18.46 18.86 -12.17
CA VAL A 152 18.02 17.49 -12.41
C VAL A 152 16.69 17.49 -13.14
N HIS A 153 16.65 16.87 -14.32
CA HIS A 153 15.48 16.70 -15.15
C HIS A 153 15.06 15.23 -15.19
N ASP A 154 13.81 14.97 -15.55
CA ASP A 154 13.24 13.62 -15.72
C ASP A 154 13.30 12.73 -14.45
N ALA A 155 13.46 13.33 -13.25
CA ALA A 155 13.44 12.57 -12.02
C ALA A 155 12.03 11.99 -11.74
N PHE A 156 11.97 10.71 -11.40
CA PHE A 156 10.72 10.01 -11.07
C PHE A 156 10.31 10.31 -9.63
N THR A 157 9.77 11.51 -9.39
CA THR A 157 9.49 12.05 -8.04
C THR A 157 8.00 12.26 -7.75
N ASP A 158 7.14 12.30 -8.77
CA ASP A 158 5.71 12.45 -8.59
C ASP A 158 5.13 11.28 -7.76
N PRO A 159 4.51 11.54 -6.58
CA PRO A 159 4.06 10.48 -5.69
C PRO A 159 3.03 9.56 -6.33
N GLU A 160 2.08 10.11 -7.11
CA GLU A 160 1.03 9.31 -7.74
C GLU A 160 1.63 8.34 -8.75
N MET A 161 2.52 8.81 -9.61
CA MET A 161 3.20 7.96 -10.59
C MET A 161 4.10 6.91 -9.91
N ARG A 162 4.80 7.27 -8.82
CA ARG A 162 5.62 6.35 -8.04
C ARG A 162 4.79 5.21 -7.42
N TYR A 163 3.61 5.52 -6.90
CA TYR A 163 2.73 4.51 -6.30
C TYR A 163 2.10 3.61 -7.36
N ARG A 164 1.66 4.17 -8.50
CA ARG A 164 1.11 3.39 -9.62
C ARG A 164 2.14 2.48 -10.28
N GLN A 165 3.36 2.99 -10.46
CA GLN A 165 4.47 2.27 -11.10
C GLN A 165 5.57 1.93 -10.09
N ARG A 166 5.20 1.35 -8.95
CA ARG A 166 6.13 0.99 -7.87
C ARG A 166 7.30 0.13 -8.37
N TYR A 167 7.08 -0.72 -9.35
CA TYR A 167 8.12 -1.52 -10.00
C TYR A 167 9.17 -0.65 -10.73
N VAL A 168 8.81 0.51 -11.22
CA VAL A 168 9.76 1.50 -11.77
C VAL A 168 10.45 2.26 -10.63
N ASP A 169 9.67 2.74 -9.66
CA ASP A 169 10.15 3.44 -8.47
C ASP A 169 11.26 2.66 -7.75
N LEU A 170 11.06 1.35 -7.55
CA LEU A 170 12.06 0.45 -6.94
C LEU A 170 13.37 0.34 -7.75
N VAL A 171 13.33 0.57 -9.06
CA VAL A 171 14.52 0.53 -9.93
C VAL A 171 15.28 1.85 -9.87
N VAL A 172 14.57 2.97 -9.96
CA VAL A 172 15.20 4.29 -10.15
C VAL A 172 15.46 5.02 -8.84
N ASN A 173 14.75 4.66 -7.76
CA ASN A 173 14.86 5.20 -6.41
C ASN A 173 15.29 4.13 -5.40
N PRO A 174 16.58 3.78 -5.29
CA PRO A 174 17.05 2.67 -4.44
C PRO A 174 16.66 2.78 -2.95
N GLN A 175 16.48 4.01 -2.43
CA GLN A 175 16.05 4.26 -1.06
C GLN A 175 14.66 3.68 -0.76
N VAL A 176 13.76 3.60 -1.76
CA VAL A 176 12.42 3.01 -1.61
C VAL A 176 12.52 1.54 -1.25
N LYS A 177 13.46 0.82 -1.87
CA LYS A 177 13.69 -0.60 -1.56
C LYS A 177 14.10 -0.82 -0.10
N LYS A 178 14.92 0.10 0.46
CA LYS A 178 15.36 0.03 1.87
C LYS A 178 14.17 0.09 2.84
N THR A 179 13.15 0.89 2.55
CA THR A 179 11.91 0.96 3.35
C THR A 179 11.25 -0.42 3.46
N PHE A 180 11.10 -1.14 2.35
CA PHE A 180 10.45 -2.46 2.34
C PHE A 180 11.33 -3.55 2.96
N ILE A 181 12.64 -3.48 2.79
CA ILE A 181 13.57 -4.37 3.50
C ILE A 181 13.46 -4.15 5.02
N THR A 182 13.43 -2.89 5.45
CA THR A 182 13.25 -2.54 6.87
C THR A 182 11.90 -3.02 7.39
N ARG A 183 10.81 -2.87 6.64
CA ARG A 183 9.50 -3.44 6.98
C ARG A 183 9.59 -4.94 7.29
N THR A 184 10.25 -5.70 6.42
CA THR A 184 10.45 -7.14 6.62
C THR A 184 11.27 -7.43 7.86
N LYS A 185 12.34 -6.65 8.12
CA LYS A 185 13.15 -6.82 9.34
C LYS A 185 12.35 -6.55 10.61
N VAL A 186 11.54 -5.50 10.65
CA VAL A 186 10.64 -5.17 11.77
C VAL A 186 9.71 -6.36 12.06
N MET A 187 9.00 -6.85 11.04
CA MET A 187 8.07 -7.97 11.21
C MET A 187 8.77 -9.27 11.65
N ASN A 188 9.97 -9.55 11.12
CA ASN A 188 10.74 -10.73 11.52
C ASN A 188 11.22 -10.62 12.96
N GLU A 189 11.63 -9.44 13.41
CA GLU A 189 12.04 -9.22 14.80
C GLU A 189 10.87 -9.39 15.77
N MET A 190 9.68 -8.91 15.40
CA MET A 190 8.46 -9.15 16.18
C MET A 190 8.15 -10.66 16.28
N ARG A 191 8.24 -11.40 15.18
CA ARG A 191 8.07 -12.86 15.19
C ARG A 191 9.07 -13.55 16.11
N SER A 192 10.36 -13.15 16.00
CA SER A 192 11.40 -13.69 16.88
C SER A 192 11.06 -13.42 18.34
N PHE A 193 10.66 -12.19 18.67
CA PHE A 193 10.30 -11.81 20.03
C PHE A 193 9.14 -12.63 20.60
N PHE A 194 8.09 -12.88 19.82
CA PHE A 194 6.94 -13.67 20.27
C PHE A 194 7.27 -15.17 20.38
N ASN A 195 8.02 -15.71 19.40
CA ASN A 195 8.44 -17.10 19.38
C ASN A 195 9.39 -17.42 20.56
N ASP A 196 10.28 -16.49 20.92
CA ASP A 196 11.16 -16.62 22.10
C ASP A 196 10.36 -16.73 23.42
N LYS A 197 9.13 -16.17 23.44
CA LYS A 197 8.21 -16.27 24.59
C LYS A 197 7.25 -17.48 24.51
N GLY A 198 7.35 -18.27 23.44
CA GLY A 198 6.55 -19.49 23.24
C GLY A 198 5.14 -19.23 22.70
N TYR A 199 4.86 -18.06 22.10
CA TYR A 199 3.56 -17.75 21.50
C TYR A 199 3.49 -18.26 20.05
N PHE A 200 2.27 -18.57 19.60
CA PHE A 200 2.02 -19.20 18.31
C PHE A 200 1.50 -18.19 17.28
N GLU A 201 2.11 -18.13 16.10
CA GLU A 201 1.53 -17.45 14.94
C GLU A 201 0.38 -18.31 14.40
N VAL A 202 -0.78 -17.70 14.22
CA VAL A 202 -1.99 -18.37 13.74
C VAL A 202 -2.61 -17.58 12.59
N GLU A 203 -3.54 -18.22 11.87
CA GLU A 203 -4.33 -17.58 10.83
C GLU A 203 -5.82 -17.78 11.13
N THR A 204 -6.59 -16.70 11.07
CA THR A 204 -8.03 -16.70 11.28
C THR A 204 -8.78 -16.26 10.03
N PRO A 205 -10.11 -16.52 9.91
CA PRO A 205 -10.84 -16.24 8.68
C PRO A 205 -10.84 -14.76 8.29
N ILE A 206 -10.47 -14.47 7.03
CA ILE A 206 -10.67 -13.16 6.42
C ILE A 206 -12.14 -12.94 6.06
N LEU A 207 -12.81 -13.97 5.52
CA LEU A 207 -14.24 -13.95 5.21
C LEU A 207 -15.04 -14.33 6.44
N GLN A 208 -15.80 -13.40 6.98
CA GLN A 208 -16.55 -13.58 8.22
C GLN A 208 -18.06 -13.43 7.97
N PRO A 209 -18.89 -14.26 8.61
CA PRO A 209 -20.34 -14.14 8.51
C PRO A 209 -20.89 -12.92 9.26
N ILE A 210 -20.17 -12.44 10.28
CA ILE A 210 -20.52 -11.29 11.10
C ILE A 210 -19.26 -10.45 11.28
N PRO A 211 -19.26 -9.17 10.90
CA PRO A 211 -18.12 -8.28 11.18
C PRO A 211 -18.12 -7.91 12.67
N GLY A 212 -16.96 -7.91 13.30
CA GLY A 212 -16.83 -7.60 14.73
C GLY A 212 -15.38 -7.38 15.15
N GLY A 213 -15.18 -7.00 16.41
CA GLY A 213 -13.86 -6.71 16.97
C GLY A 213 -13.38 -5.28 16.81
N ALA A 214 -14.07 -4.44 16.05
CA ALA A 214 -13.79 -3.01 15.89
C ALA A 214 -15.06 -2.24 15.54
N ALA A 215 -15.03 -0.92 15.70
CA ALA A 215 -16.01 0.00 15.16
C ALA A 215 -15.51 0.49 13.79
N ALA A 216 -16.03 -0.09 12.70
CA ALA A 216 -15.62 0.23 11.34
C ALA A 216 -16.62 -0.29 10.31
N ARG A 217 -16.68 0.36 9.15
CA ARG A 217 -17.55 -0.08 8.06
C ARG A 217 -16.90 -1.21 7.26
N PRO A 218 -17.54 -2.41 7.13
CA PRO A 218 -16.97 -3.55 6.42
C PRO A 218 -17.14 -3.45 4.90
N PHE A 219 -16.28 -4.15 4.14
CA PHE A 219 -16.56 -4.54 2.76
C PHE A 219 -17.43 -5.79 2.75
N MET A 220 -18.44 -5.83 1.88
CA MET A 220 -19.37 -6.95 1.74
C MET A 220 -19.08 -7.75 0.46
N THR A 221 -19.28 -9.07 0.54
CA THR A 221 -19.23 -9.98 -0.61
C THR A 221 -20.32 -11.05 -0.48
N HIS A 222 -20.44 -11.96 -1.45
CA HIS A 222 -21.43 -13.02 -1.47
C HIS A 222 -20.79 -14.39 -1.73
N HIS A 223 -21.12 -15.39 -0.92
CA HIS A 223 -20.67 -16.77 -1.13
C HIS A 223 -21.69 -17.52 -1.99
N ASN A 224 -21.39 -17.69 -3.29
CA ASN A 224 -22.33 -18.24 -4.26
C ASN A 224 -22.84 -19.65 -3.90
N ALA A 225 -21.96 -20.55 -3.44
CA ALA A 225 -22.34 -21.94 -3.15
C ALA A 225 -23.22 -22.10 -1.90
N LEU A 226 -23.08 -21.20 -0.93
CA LEU A 226 -23.87 -21.20 0.31
C LEU A 226 -25.02 -20.19 0.25
N ASP A 227 -25.11 -19.39 -0.80
CA ASP A 227 -26.10 -18.33 -1.01
C ASP A 227 -26.24 -17.42 0.24
N MET A 228 -25.10 -16.90 0.73
CA MET A 228 -25.06 -16.08 1.93
C MET A 228 -24.11 -14.90 1.80
N PRO A 229 -24.42 -13.74 2.44
CA PRO A 229 -23.48 -12.63 2.52
C PRO A 229 -22.30 -12.99 3.43
N LEU A 230 -21.13 -12.50 3.07
CA LEU A 230 -19.93 -12.50 3.89
C LEU A 230 -19.32 -11.11 3.92
N TYR A 231 -18.49 -10.87 4.92
CA TYR A 231 -17.78 -9.62 5.12
C TYR A 231 -16.27 -9.87 5.14
N LEU A 232 -15.50 -8.96 4.55
CA LEU A 232 -14.07 -8.93 4.82
C LEU A 232 -13.88 -8.42 6.25
N ARG A 233 -13.02 -9.08 7.01
CA ARG A 233 -12.82 -8.76 8.43
C ARG A 233 -12.35 -7.32 8.64
N ILE A 234 -12.87 -6.69 9.67
CA ILE A 234 -12.45 -5.36 10.13
C ILE A 234 -11.46 -5.46 11.30
N ALA A 235 -11.42 -6.63 11.97
CA ALA A 235 -10.49 -7.06 13.02
C ALA A 235 -10.50 -8.58 13.13
N ASN A 236 -9.45 -9.16 13.67
CA ASN A 236 -9.34 -10.60 13.94
C ASN A 236 -9.48 -10.97 15.44
N GLU A 237 -9.69 -9.99 16.30
CA GLU A 237 -9.81 -10.07 17.76
C GLU A 237 -10.70 -11.21 18.24
N LEU A 238 -11.96 -11.29 17.79
CA LEU A 238 -12.93 -12.23 18.32
C LEU A 238 -12.55 -13.71 18.02
N TYR A 239 -11.84 -13.94 16.92
CA TYR A 239 -11.33 -15.27 16.59
C TYR A 239 -10.12 -15.65 17.43
N LEU A 240 -9.20 -14.72 17.67
CA LEU A 240 -8.02 -14.96 18.52
C LEU A 240 -8.41 -15.24 19.96
N LYS A 241 -9.41 -14.52 20.51
CA LYS A 241 -9.98 -14.83 21.84
C LYS A 241 -10.57 -16.22 21.94
N ARG A 242 -11.22 -16.73 20.87
CA ARG A 242 -11.72 -18.12 20.83
C ARG A 242 -10.58 -19.14 20.92
N LEU A 243 -9.38 -18.83 20.39
CA LEU A 243 -8.22 -19.70 20.54
C LEU A 243 -7.69 -19.71 21.98
N ILE A 244 -7.78 -18.60 22.69
CA ILE A 244 -7.48 -18.56 24.14
C ILE A 244 -8.49 -19.42 24.93
N VAL A 245 -9.78 -19.33 24.61
CA VAL A 245 -10.80 -20.27 25.17
C VAL A 245 -10.43 -21.71 24.84
N GLY A 246 -9.87 -21.98 23.66
CA GLY A 246 -9.40 -23.29 23.24
C GLY A 246 -8.15 -23.80 23.95
N GLY A 247 -7.54 -23.00 24.84
CA GLY A 247 -6.42 -23.41 25.72
C GLY A 247 -5.02 -23.02 25.21
N PHE A 248 -4.89 -22.09 24.27
CA PHE A 248 -3.60 -21.50 23.96
C PHE A 248 -3.19 -20.45 25.00
N ASP A 249 -1.96 -20.49 25.49
CA ASP A 249 -1.44 -19.49 26.44
C ASP A 249 -1.11 -18.14 25.76
N GLY A 250 -0.77 -18.16 24.48
CA GLY A 250 -0.49 -16.95 23.70
C GLY A 250 -0.56 -17.23 22.20
N VAL A 251 -1.32 -16.39 21.49
CA VAL A 251 -1.47 -16.45 20.02
C VAL A 251 -1.29 -15.07 19.43
N TYR A 252 -0.72 -15.01 18.23
CA TYR A 252 -0.62 -13.75 17.47
C TYR A 252 -0.87 -13.98 15.98
N GLU A 253 -1.30 -12.94 15.29
CA GLU A 253 -1.54 -12.96 13.85
C GLU A 253 -1.09 -11.64 13.21
N PHE A 254 -0.25 -11.73 12.16
CA PHE A 254 -0.06 -10.62 11.23
C PHE A 254 -1.18 -10.65 10.21
N ALA A 255 -2.17 -9.82 10.43
CA ALA A 255 -3.42 -9.82 9.69
C ALA A 255 -3.51 -8.72 8.64
N LYS A 256 -4.25 -9.00 7.56
CA LYS A 256 -4.82 -7.97 6.71
C LYS A 256 -6.25 -7.71 7.15
N ASP A 257 -6.52 -6.48 7.56
CA ASP A 257 -7.85 -6.01 7.89
C ASP A 257 -8.33 -4.98 6.85
N PHE A 258 -9.65 -4.86 6.74
CA PHE A 258 -10.31 -4.14 5.66
C PHE A 258 -11.37 -3.20 6.24
N ARG A 259 -11.21 -1.89 6.04
CA ARG A 259 -12.19 -0.88 6.47
C ARG A 259 -12.60 -0.04 5.28
N ASN A 260 -13.90 -0.01 4.99
CA ASN A 260 -14.46 0.71 3.84
C ASN A 260 -14.69 2.18 4.18
N GLU A 261 -13.60 2.87 4.43
CA GLU A 261 -13.55 4.27 4.89
C GLU A 261 -12.69 5.12 3.96
N GLY A 262 -12.50 6.40 4.32
CA GLY A 262 -11.66 7.32 3.57
C GLY A 262 -10.18 6.94 3.55
N MET A 263 -9.48 7.41 2.53
CA MET A 263 -8.03 7.24 2.39
C MET A 263 -7.33 8.57 2.63
N ASP A 264 -6.27 8.55 3.44
CA ASP A 264 -5.41 9.69 3.69
C ASP A 264 -3.93 9.27 3.81
N ARG A 265 -3.10 10.11 4.41
CA ARG A 265 -1.68 9.81 4.63
C ARG A 265 -1.42 8.72 5.68
N THR A 266 -2.43 8.34 6.46
CA THR A 266 -2.32 7.41 7.59
C THR A 266 -3.30 6.24 7.51
N HIS A 267 -4.26 6.31 6.58
CA HIS A 267 -5.30 5.31 6.39
C HIS A 267 -5.31 4.78 4.97
N ASN A 268 -5.41 3.46 4.86
CA ASN A 268 -5.63 2.72 3.61
C ASN A 268 -6.73 1.68 3.86
N PRO A 269 -7.66 1.44 2.92
CA PRO A 269 -8.77 0.52 3.14
C PRO A 269 -8.36 -0.91 3.45
N GLU A 270 -7.18 -1.31 3.02
CA GLU A 270 -6.50 -2.56 3.34
C GLU A 270 -5.18 -2.22 4.04
N PHE A 271 -5.00 -2.68 5.27
CA PHE A 271 -3.81 -2.39 6.08
C PHE A 271 -3.34 -3.64 6.82
N THR A 272 -2.14 -3.58 7.37
CA THR A 272 -1.57 -4.67 8.16
C THR A 272 -1.62 -4.30 9.63
N VAL A 273 -2.26 -5.17 10.42
CA VAL A 273 -2.24 -5.14 11.87
C VAL A 273 -1.52 -6.38 12.41
N LEU A 274 -0.86 -6.25 13.52
CA LEU A 274 -0.51 -7.38 14.38
C LEU A 274 -1.46 -7.40 15.54
N GLU A 275 -2.11 -8.52 15.80
CA GLU A 275 -2.82 -8.75 17.04
C GLU A 275 -2.22 -9.90 17.84
N ILE A 276 -2.15 -9.73 19.16
CA ILE A 276 -1.62 -10.71 20.11
C ILE A 276 -2.52 -10.78 21.33
N TYR A 277 -2.81 -12.00 21.78
CA TYR A 277 -3.59 -12.29 22.98
C TYR A 277 -2.82 -13.26 23.87
N VAL A 278 -2.68 -12.92 25.16
CA VAL A 278 -1.90 -13.72 26.12
C VAL A 278 -2.70 -13.96 27.39
N ALA A 279 -2.91 -15.23 27.70
CA ALA A 279 -3.62 -15.67 28.90
C ALA A 279 -2.83 -15.34 30.19
N TYR A 280 -3.58 -15.12 31.28
CA TYR A 280 -3.06 -14.84 32.63
C TYR A 280 -2.23 -13.54 32.71
N LYS A 281 -2.54 -12.58 31.81
CA LYS A 281 -1.91 -11.26 31.76
C LYS A 281 -2.98 -10.16 31.81
N ASP A 282 -2.53 -8.95 32.21
CA ASP A 282 -3.35 -7.74 32.21
C ASP A 282 -2.68 -6.60 31.40
N TYR A 283 -3.35 -5.45 31.29
CA TYR A 283 -2.87 -4.33 30.51
C TYR A 283 -1.56 -3.70 31.05
N ASN A 284 -1.27 -3.81 32.36
CA ASN A 284 -0.01 -3.34 32.92
C ASN A 284 1.17 -4.18 32.42
N TRP A 285 1.01 -5.52 32.42
CA TRP A 285 2.00 -6.41 31.85
C TRP A 285 2.17 -6.15 30.34
N MET A 286 1.07 -5.85 29.63
CA MET A 286 1.12 -5.59 28.20
C MET A 286 1.85 -4.29 27.88
N MET A 287 1.81 -3.25 28.74
CA MET A 287 2.64 -2.06 28.62
C MET A 287 4.14 -2.40 28.68
N ASP A 288 4.57 -3.16 29.70
CA ASP A 288 5.98 -3.58 29.87
C ASP A 288 6.43 -4.45 28.69
N PHE A 289 5.56 -5.34 28.21
CA PHE A 289 5.79 -6.19 27.04
C PHE A 289 6.00 -5.37 25.77
N THR A 290 5.18 -4.34 25.56
CA THR A 290 5.25 -3.45 24.41
C THR A 290 6.53 -2.62 24.41
N GLU A 291 6.93 -2.11 25.57
CA GLU A 291 8.21 -1.40 25.76
C GLU A 291 9.40 -2.29 25.38
N GLU A 292 9.46 -3.53 25.91
CA GLU A 292 10.52 -4.50 25.62
C GLU A 292 10.61 -4.82 24.13
N MET A 293 9.45 -5.03 23.48
CA MET A 293 9.37 -5.34 22.06
C MET A 293 9.86 -4.18 21.19
N LEU A 294 9.39 -2.96 21.42
CA LEU A 294 9.75 -1.79 20.60
C LEU A 294 11.21 -1.39 20.76
N GLU A 295 11.75 -1.45 21.99
CA GLU A 295 13.19 -1.25 22.24
C GLU A 295 14.03 -2.28 21.47
N ARG A 296 13.65 -3.57 21.53
CA ARG A 296 14.32 -4.66 20.80
C ARG A 296 14.26 -4.45 19.28
N ILE A 297 13.13 -4.04 18.73
CA ILE A 297 12.97 -3.74 17.30
C ILE A 297 13.92 -2.58 16.89
N ALA A 298 13.91 -1.47 17.63
CA ALA A 298 14.77 -0.32 17.34
C ALA A 298 16.27 -0.72 17.35
N MET A 299 16.69 -1.46 18.33
CA MET A 299 18.07 -1.96 18.45
C MET A 299 18.43 -2.93 17.33
N SER A 300 17.55 -3.88 16.98
CA SER A 300 17.81 -4.89 15.94
C SER A 300 17.88 -4.25 14.54
N VAL A 301 16.99 -3.29 14.25
CA VAL A 301 16.87 -2.68 12.92
C VAL A 301 17.88 -1.55 12.71
N HIS A 302 18.14 -0.74 13.74
CA HIS A 302 18.93 0.49 13.62
C HIS A 302 20.22 0.50 14.44
N GLY A 303 20.42 -0.47 15.35
CA GLY A 303 21.56 -0.51 16.28
C GLY A 303 21.51 0.55 17.38
N LYS A 304 20.39 1.25 17.55
CA LYS A 304 20.15 2.30 18.56
C LYS A 304 18.65 2.44 18.85
N THR A 305 18.32 3.02 20.01
CA THR A 305 16.93 3.27 20.43
C THR A 305 16.41 4.65 20.04
N ASP A 306 17.30 5.62 19.82
CA ASP A 306 16.92 6.98 19.45
C ASP A 306 16.88 7.13 17.92
N LEU A 307 15.70 7.45 17.39
CA LEU A 307 15.46 7.55 15.96
C LEU A 307 15.00 8.95 15.58
N THR A 308 15.50 9.47 14.47
CA THR A 308 15.03 10.73 13.88
C THR A 308 13.80 10.46 13.00
N VAL A 309 12.68 11.07 13.32
CA VAL A 309 11.43 11.00 12.55
C VAL A 309 10.98 12.41 12.16
N GLY A 310 11.12 12.75 10.88
CA GLY A 310 10.98 14.14 10.42
C GLY A 310 12.08 15.01 11.04
N ASP A 311 11.67 16.01 11.80
CA ASP A 311 12.53 16.94 12.56
C ASP A 311 12.65 16.59 14.05
N LYS A 312 12.11 15.45 14.47
CA LYS A 312 12.00 15.07 15.89
C LYS A 312 12.88 13.87 16.21
N GLU A 313 13.52 13.89 17.38
CA GLU A 313 14.18 12.72 17.95
C GLU A 313 13.19 11.99 18.85
N ILE A 314 12.99 10.69 18.58
CA ILE A 314 12.08 9.80 19.31
C ILE A 314 12.90 8.68 19.94
N SER A 315 12.79 8.51 21.27
CA SER A 315 13.47 7.47 22.00
C SER A 315 12.57 6.28 22.27
N PHE A 316 13.00 5.11 21.81
CA PHE A 316 12.36 3.83 22.13
C PHE A 316 12.96 3.15 23.36
N GLN A 317 13.78 3.88 24.12
CA GLN A 317 14.35 3.39 25.37
C GLN A 317 13.27 3.38 26.47
N LYS A 318 13.05 2.23 27.08
CA LYS A 318 12.13 2.11 28.22
C LYS A 318 12.68 2.71 29.51
N PRO A 319 11.82 3.15 30.48
CA PRO A 319 10.36 3.06 30.43
C PRO A 319 9.71 4.21 29.66
N PHE A 320 8.53 3.96 29.08
CA PHE A 320 7.72 5.00 28.45
C PHE A 320 6.84 5.73 29.48
N LYS A 321 6.41 6.97 29.18
CA LYS A 321 5.46 7.72 30.02
C LYS A 321 4.11 6.99 30.03
N ARG A 322 3.46 6.95 31.21
CA ARG A 322 2.09 6.46 31.41
C ARG A 322 1.27 7.58 32.01
N ILE A 323 0.10 7.86 31.46
CA ILE A 323 -0.79 8.93 31.92
C ILE A 323 -2.24 8.54 31.62
N SER A 324 -3.15 8.80 32.56
CA SER A 324 -4.57 8.55 32.32
C SER A 324 -5.14 9.55 31.29
N MET A 325 -6.18 9.14 30.56
CA MET A 325 -6.89 10.04 29.64
C MET A 325 -7.39 11.31 30.36
N THR A 326 -7.89 11.16 31.56
CA THR A 326 -8.35 12.29 32.39
C THR A 326 -7.23 13.25 32.73
N ASP A 327 -6.08 12.73 33.19
CA ASP A 327 -4.93 13.57 33.52
C ASP A 327 -4.31 14.20 32.26
N SER A 328 -4.30 13.50 31.14
CA SER A 328 -3.87 14.03 29.85
C SER A 328 -4.72 15.24 29.43
N ILE A 329 -6.03 15.11 29.45
CA ILE A 329 -6.92 16.21 29.11
C ILE A 329 -6.70 17.41 30.06
N LYS A 330 -6.54 17.15 31.35
CA LYS A 330 -6.28 18.19 32.33
C LYS A 330 -4.91 18.86 32.12
N GLU A 331 -3.87 18.09 31.75
CA GLU A 331 -2.51 18.60 31.45
C GLU A 331 -2.53 19.62 30.31
N PHE A 332 -3.25 19.32 29.21
CA PHE A 332 -3.21 20.14 28.01
C PHE A 332 -4.32 21.20 27.91
N THR A 333 -5.41 21.04 28.66
CA THR A 333 -6.58 21.92 28.52
C THR A 333 -6.92 22.69 29.81
N GLU A 334 -6.27 22.36 30.92
CA GLU A 334 -6.61 22.81 32.28
C GLU A 334 -8.05 22.45 32.71
N PHE A 335 -8.78 21.64 31.90
CA PHE A 335 -10.14 21.22 32.15
C PHE A 335 -10.18 19.85 32.82
N ASP A 336 -10.67 19.79 34.02
CA ASP A 336 -10.87 18.53 34.75
C ASP A 336 -12.25 17.95 34.39
N ILE A 337 -12.22 16.82 33.63
CA ILE A 337 -13.42 16.13 33.17
C ILE A 337 -14.06 15.24 34.24
N SER A 338 -13.40 15.03 35.38
CA SER A 338 -13.87 14.14 36.44
C SER A 338 -15.24 14.61 36.97
N GLY A 339 -16.21 13.69 36.96
CA GLY A 339 -17.57 13.95 37.45
C GLY A 339 -18.40 14.92 36.58
N LYS A 340 -17.92 15.33 35.39
CA LYS A 340 -18.70 16.20 34.50
C LYS A 340 -19.85 15.44 33.84
N SER A 341 -20.99 16.16 33.70
CA SER A 341 -22.12 15.64 32.92
C SER A 341 -21.91 15.83 31.42
N VAL A 342 -22.71 15.11 30.60
CA VAL A 342 -22.73 15.27 29.13
C VAL A 342 -22.90 16.73 28.73
N ASP A 343 -23.84 17.45 29.33
CA ASP A 343 -24.12 18.88 29.03
C ASP A 343 -22.90 19.77 29.31
N GLN A 344 -22.17 19.49 30.40
CA GLN A 344 -20.97 20.25 30.76
C GLN A 344 -19.82 19.98 29.75
N LEU A 345 -19.62 18.74 29.34
CA LEU A 345 -18.65 18.38 28.32
C LEU A 345 -19.00 18.98 26.96
N MET A 346 -20.27 18.85 26.54
CA MET A 346 -20.81 19.46 25.32
C MET A 346 -20.59 20.96 25.27
N THR A 347 -20.93 21.66 26.39
CA THR A 347 -20.73 23.11 26.51
C THR A 347 -19.26 23.49 26.38
N TRP A 348 -18.36 22.70 26.99
CA TRP A 348 -16.94 22.95 26.92
C TRP A 348 -16.41 22.73 25.50
N CYS A 349 -16.82 21.64 24.83
CA CYS A 349 -16.44 21.35 23.43
C CYS A 349 -16.85 22.49 22.50
N LYS A 350 -18.12 22.90 22.54
CA LYS A 350 -18.65 24.02 21.73
C LYS A 350 -17.90 25.34 22.02
N GLY A 351 -17.58 25.60 23.28
CA GLY A 351 -16.81 26.78 23.69
C GLY A 351 -15.36 26.79 23.23
N ASN A 352 -14.77 25.61 22.92
CA ASN A 352 -13.37 25.44 22.49
C ASN A 352 -13.22 25.07 21.00
N GLY A 353 -14.32 25.19 20.21
CA GLY A 353 -14.30 24.99 18.77
C GLY A 353 -14.19 23.52 18.34
N ILE A 354 -14.59 22.58 19.21
CA ILE A 354 -14.69 21.16 18.87
C ILE A 354 -16.09 20.91 18.29
N GLU A 355 -16.16 20.31 17.13
CA GLU A 355 -17.42 19.95 16.47
C GLU A 355 -18.04 18.77 17.21
N VAL A 356 -19.25 18.96 17.73
CA VAL A 356 -20.00 17.95 18.47
C VAL A 356 -21.49 18.06 18.15
N ASP A 357 -22.17 16.93 18.15
CA ASP A 357 -23.62 16.86 17.96
C ASP A 357 -24.34 16.30 19.20
N ASP A 358 -25.66 16.51 19.25
CA ASP A 358 -26.47 16.16 20.41
C ASP A 358 -26.70 14.64 20.59
N SER A 359 -26.22 13.80 19.68
CA SER A 359 -26.25 12.33 19.77
C SER A 359 -25.07 11.75 20.54
N MET A 360 -24.00 12.55 20.72
CA MET A 360 -22.76 12.09 21.36
C MET A 360 -22.93 11.84 22.85
N GLY A 361 -22.59 10.62 23.29
CA GLY A 361 -22.51 10.25 24.71
C GLY A 361 -21.27 10.80 25.40
N LYS A 362 -21.18 10.58 26.72
CA LYS A 362 -20.07 11.07 27.54
C LYS A 362 -18.71 10.58 27.05
N GLY A 363 -18.61 9.29 26.72
CA GLY A 363 -17.37 8.69 26.22
C GLY A 363 -16.90 9.35 24.93
N LYS A 364 -17.80 9.52 23.94
CA LYS A 364 -17.46 10.14 22.66
C LYS A 364 -17.01 11.59 22.81
N LEU A 365 -17.66 12.38 23.69
CA LEU A 365 -17.23 13.76 23.95
C LEU A 365 -15.83 13.83 24.57
N ILE A 366 -15.48 12.88 25.45
CA ILE A 366 -14.14 12.80 26.04
C ILE A 366 -13.11 12.46 24.96
N ASP A 367 -13.44 11.56 24.06
CA ASP A 367 -12.61 11.16 22.91
C ASP A 367 -12.33 12.36 21.99
N GLU A 368 -13.37 13.10 21.61
CA GLU A 368 -13.22 14.31 20.80
C GLU A 368 -12.32 15.37 21.47
N ILE A 369 -12.46 15.55 22.80
CA ILE A 369 -11.58 16.45 23.55
C ILE A 369 -10.13 15.98 23.48
N PHE A 370 -9.89 14.68 23.68
CA PHE A 370 -8.55 14.10 23.65
C PHE A 370 -7.94 14.21 22.25
N GLY A 371 -8.64 13.79 21.22
CA GLY A 371 -8.17 13.83 19.82
C GLY A 371 -7.79 15.25 19.39
N GLU A 372 -8.66 16.22 19.63
CA GLU A 372 -8.46 17.60 19.19
C GLU A 372 -7.41 18.38 19.99
N LYS A 373 -7.29 18.12 21.28
CA LYS A 373 -6.44 18.95 22.18
C LYS A 373 -5.18 18.27 22.69
N CYS A 374 -5.15 16.92 22.76
CA CYS A 374 -4.07 16.21 23.46
C CYS A 374 -3.19 15.38 22.52
N GLU A 375 -3.78 14.63 21.61
CA GLU A 375 -3.11 13.60 20.79
C GLU A 375 -1.83 14.08 20.11
N ARG A 376 -1.88 15.23 19.44
CA ARG A 376 -0.75 15.80 18.67
C ARG A 376 0.49 16.15 19.51
N ASN A 377 0.32 16.27 20.83
CA ASN A 377 1.40 16.68 21.74
C ASN A 377 2.28 15.52 22.17
N TYR A 378 1.84 14.28 21.98
CA TYR A 378 2.58 13.08 22.36
C TYR A 378 3.63 12.70 21.31
N ILE A 379 4.80 13.33 21.37
CA ILE A 379 5.91 13.04 20.45
C ILE A 379 6.67 11.80 20.90
N GLN A 380 7.03 11.72 22.19
CA GLN A 380 7.69 10.56 22.78
C GLN A 380 6.68 9.44 23.06
N PRO A 381 7.10 8.17 23.00
CA PRO A 381 6.24 7.04 23.33
C PRO A 381 5.56 7.24 24.69
N THR A 382 4.22 7.27 24.68
CA THR A 382 3.41 7.53 25.87
C THR A 382 2.17 6.64 25.84
N PHE A 383 1.95 5.89 26.91
CA PHE A 383 0.72 5.15 27.11
C PHE A 383 -0.34 6.08 27.71
N ILE A 384 -1.47 6.21 27.00
CA ILE A 384 -2.68 6.85 27.51
C ILE A 384 -3.56 5.75 28.07
N THR A 385 -3.89 5.83 29.36
CA THR A 385 -4.59 4.73 30.07
C THR A 385 -5.99 5.16 30.51
N ASP A 386 -6.78 4.20 30.99
CA ASP A 386 -8.02 4.38 31.75
C ASP A 386 -9.12 5.09 30.94
N TYR A 387 -9.45 4.48 29.79
CA TYR A 387 -10.49 4.94 28.88
C TYR A 387 -11.89 4.77 29.45
N PRO A 388 -12.86 5.64 29.10
CA PRO A 388 -14.25 5.46 29.49
C PRO A 388 -14.84 4.12 29.02
N LYS A 389 -15.66 3.51 29.89
CA LYS A 389 -16.30 2.21 29.63
C LYS A 389 -17.16 2.22 28.36
N GLU A 390 -17.87 3.31 28.11
CA GLU A 390 -18.77 3.46 26.94
C GLU A 390 -18.05 3.29 25.60
N MET A 391 -16.75 3.64 25.53
CA MET A 391 -15.92 3.56 24.34
C MET A 391 -15.23 2.22 24.15
N SER A 392 -15.35 1.30 25.07
CA SER A 392 -14.50 0.11 25.15
C SER A 392 -15.33 -1.14 25.39
N PRO A 393 -16.18 -1.58 24.43
CA PRO A 393 -17.16 -2.64 24.64
C PRO A 393 -16.55 -4.02 24.87
N LEU A 394 -15.29 -4.24 24.49
CA LEU A 394 -14.57 -5.51 24.62
C LEU A 394 -13.55 -5.53 25.78
N CYS A 395 -13.41 -4.38 26.48
CA CYS A 395 -12.46 -4.21 27.58
C CYS A 395 -13.08 -4.52 28.93
N LYS A 396 -12.29 -5.09 29.84
CA LYS A 396 -12.69 -5.29 31.23
C LYS A 396 -12.81 -3.93 31.95
N ALA A 397 -13.83 -3.81 32.83
CA ALA A 397 -13.95 -2.65 33.71
C ALA A 397 -12.69 -2.52 34.59
N HIS A 398 -12.26 -1.27 34.82
CA HIS A 398 -11.10 -0.97 35.65
C HIS A 398 -11.34 -1.44 37.08
N ARG A 399 -10.33 -2.09 37.70
CA ARG A 399 -10.44 -2.73 39.04
C ARG A 399 -10.82 -1.79 40.16
N ASP A 400 -10.43 -0.51 40.07
CA ASP A 400 -10.65 0.51 41.09
C ASP A 400 -11.75 1.52 40.74
N ASN A 401 -12.15 1.63 39.46
CA ASN A 401 -13.18 2.55 39.00
C ASN A 401 -14.02 1.95 37.87
N PRO A 402 -15.25 1.48 38.14
CA PRO A 402 -16.07 0.77 37.16
C PRO A 402 -16.59 1.64 35.99
N GLU A 403 -16.44 2.97 36.06
CA GLU A 403 -16.74 3.90 34.94
C GLU A 403 -15.65 3.91 33.86
N LEU A 404 -14.47 3.35 34.18
CA LEU A 404 -13.30 3.25 33.30
C LEU A 404 -13.04 1.79 32.91
N THR A 405 -12.10 1.60 31.98
CA THR A 405 -11.61 0.30 31.55
C THR A 405 -10.11 0.18 31.70
N GLU A 406 -9.60 -1.03 31.89
CA GLU A 406 -8.18 -1.37 31.85
C GLU A 406 -7.71 -1.40 30.39
N ARG A 407 -7.61 -0.23 29.76
CA ARG A 407 -7.20 -0.03 28.37
C ARG A 407 -6.08 0.99 28.29
N PHE A 408 -5.18 0.79 27.33
CA PHE A 408 -4.28 1.84 26.92
C PHE A 408 -4.19 1.97 25.39
N GLU A 409 -3.85 3.17 24.94
CA GLU A 409 -3.32 3.40 23.60
C GLU A 409 -1.89 3.92 23.71
N LEU A 410 -1.00 3.41 22.84
CA LEU A 410 0.37 3.90 22.74
C LEU A 410 0.45 4.99 21.68
N MET A 411 0.70 6.21 22.13
CA MET A 411 0.88 7.38 21.28
C MET A 411 2.37 7.62 20.99
N ILE A 412 2.73 7.76 19.72
CA ILE A 412 4.08 8.13 19.28
C ILE A 412 3.97 9.10 18.11
N ASN A 413 4.68 10.22 18.17
CA ASN A 413 4.67 11.26 17.14
C ASN A 413 3.28 11.78 16.78
N GLY A 414 2.41 11.92 17.80
CA GLY A 414 1.04 12.39 17.66
C GLY A 414 0.12 11.40 16.93
N LYS A 415 0.38 10.10 17.05
CA LYS A 415 -0.44 9.04 16.43
C LYS A 415 -0.52 7.82 17.32
N GLU A 416 -1.69 7.18 17.31
CA GLU A 416 -1.89 5.86 17.88
C GLU A 416 -1.09 4.81 17.09
N ILE A 417 -0.25 4.05 17.78
CA ILE A 417 0.56 2.95 17.23
C ILE A 417 0.02 1.58 17.69
N ALA A 418 -0.44 1.50 18.94
CA ALA A 418 -1.01 0.29 19.51
C ALA A 418 -2.20 0.61 20.41
N ASN A 419 -3.12 -0.34 20.50
CA ASN A 419 -4.27 -0.32 21.40
C ASN A 419 -4.33 -1.67 22.11
N ALA A 420 -4.47 -1.66 23.43
CA ALA A 420 -4.46 -2.89 24.23
C ALA A 420 -5.28 -2.74 25.49
N TYR A 421 -5.74 -3.88 26.00
CA TYR A 421 -6.53 -3.90 27.22
C TYR A 421 -6.50 -5.25 27.93
N THR A 422 -6.97 -5.26 29.18
CA THR A 422 -7.40 -6.47 29.85
C THR A 422 -8.75 -6.87 29.25
N GLU A 423 -8.84 -8.09 28.74
CA GLU A 423 -10.00 -8.58 27.99
C GLU A 423 -11.22 -8.78 28.89
N LEU A 424 -12.37 -8.36 28.38
CA LEU A 424 -13.65 -8.71 29.02
C LEU A 424 -13.90 -10.21 28.80
N ASN A 425 -13.97 -10.95 29.90
CA ASN A 425 -14.18 -12.41 29.88
C ASN A 425 -15.43 -12.85 30.63
N ASP A 426 -16.30 -11.92 31.03
CA ASP A 426 -17.63 -12.20 31.58
C ASP A 426 -18.64 -12.21 30.42
N PRO A 427 -19.24 -13.37 30.10
CA PRO A 427 -20.18 -13.47 28.98
C PRO A 427 -21.47 -12.69 29.19
N ILE A 428 -21.86 -12.40 30.43
CA ILE A 428 -23.08 -11.65 30.75
C ILE A 428 -22.83 -10.15 30.51
N ASP A 429 -21.77 -9.60 31.10
CA ASP A 429 -21.35 -8.19 30.85
C ASP A 429 -21.07 -7.98 29.35
N GLN A 430 -20.44 -8.95 28.67
CA GLN A 430 -20.17 -8.84 27.23
C GLN A 430 -21.45 -8.77 26.40
N ARG A 431 -22.46 -9.55 26.74
CA ARG A 431 -23.77 -9.50 26.07
C ARG A 431 -24.44 -8.14 26.28
N GLU A 432 -24.46 -7.65 27.51
CA GLU A 432 -25.04 -6.34 27.84
C GLU A 432 -24.38 -5.22 27.03
N ARG A 433 -23.06 -5.23 26.90
CA ARG A 433 -22.34 -4.24 26.10
C ARG A 433 -22.64 -4.33 24.61
N PHE A 434 -22.74 -5.53 24.05
CA PHE A 434 -23.17 -5.67 22.65
C PHE A 434 -24.60 -5.17 22.43
N GLU A 435 -25.50 -5.39 23.37
CA GLU A 435 -26.88 -4.87 23.31
C GLU A 435 -26.92 -3.33 23.40
N GLU A 436 -26.00 -2.73 24.15
CA GLU A 436 -25.83 -1.27 24.18
C GLU A 436 -25.31 -0.74 22.84
N GLN A 437 -24.33 -1.39 22.23
CA GLN A 437 -23.84 -1.05 20.88
C GLN A 437 -24.96 -1.14 19.83
N MET A 438 -25.79 -2.17 19.87
CA MET A 438 -26.94 -2.28 18.97
C MET A 438 -27.95 -1.13 19.12
N LYS A 439 -28.10 -0.55 20.33
CA LYS A 439 -28.95 0.62 20.53
C LYS A 439 -28.35 1.88 19.87
N LEU A 440 -27.03 1.98 19.78
CA LEU A 440 -26.33 3.07 19.05
C LEU A 440 -26.52 2.89 17.54
N SER A 441 -26.36 1.67 17.02
CA SER A 441 -26.64 1.36 15.61
C SER A 441 -28.06 1.72 15.21
N ALA A 442 -29.06 1.42 16.05
CA ALA A 442 -30.45 1.77 15.79
C ALA A 442 -30.70 3.30 15.75
N LYS A 443 -29.79 4.11 16.28
CA LYS A 443 -29.84 5.59 16.20
C LYS A 443 -29.06 6.17 15.02
N GLY A 444 -28.47 5.31 14.16
CA GLY A 444 -27.77 5.72 12.95
C GLY A 444 -26.25 5.66 13.04
N ASP A 445 -25.70 5.02 14.05
CA ASP A 445 -24.26 4.73 14.13
C ASP A 445 -23.94 3.49 13.26
N ASP A 446 -23.43 3.72 12.05
CA ASP A 446 -23.07 2.68 11.09
C ASP A 446 -21.80 1.88 11.48
N GLU A 447 -21.08 2.33 12.51
CA GLU A 447 -19.84 1.72 12.99
C GLU A 447 -20.07 0.84 14.24
N ALA A 448 -21.28 0.84 14.81
CA ALA A 448 -21.59 0.06 15.98
C ALA A 448 -21.47 -1.45 15.75
N MET A 449 -20.95 -2.18 16.76
CA MET A 449 -20.67 -3.61 16.65
C MET A 449 -21.95 -4.45 16.63
N PHE A 450 -21.92 -5.52 15.82
CA PHE A 450 -22.96 -6.54 15.78
C PHE A 450 -22.76 -7.59 16.90
N ILE A 451 -23.87 -8.23 17.34
CA ILE A 451 -23.81 -9.31 18.31
C ILE A 451 -23.31 -10.59 17.65
N ASP A 452 -22.11 -11.04 18.00
CA ASP A 452 -21.60 -12.37 17.64
C ASP A 452 -22.00 -13.40 18.69
N GLN A 453 -23.08 -14.15 18.41
CA GLN A 453 -23.60 -15.17 19.32
C GLN A 453 -22.63 -16.34 19.52
N ASP A 454 -21.79 -16.64 18.53
CA ASP A 454 -20.80 -17.71 18.63
C ASP A 454 -19.64 -17.30 19.55
N PHE A 455 -19.24 -16.04 19.49
CA PHE A 455 -18.26 -15.49 20.41
C PHE A 455 -18.78 -15.50 21.87
N LEU A 456 -20.03 -15.06 22.09
CA LEU A 456 -20.64 -15.12 23.41
C LEU A 456 -20.69 -16.55 23.94
N ARG A 457 -21.10 -17.52 23.11
CA ARG A 457 -21.09 -18.95 23.47
C ARG A 457 -19.66 -19.43 23.78
N ALA A 458 -18.63 -18.96 23.06
CA ALA A 458 -17.26 -19.32 23.39
C ALA A 458 -16.86 -18.79 24.78
N LEU A 459 -17.22 -17.57 25.15
CA LEU A 459 -16.98 -17.02 26.48
C LEU A 459 -17.71 -17.81 27.59
N GLU A 460 -18.89 -18.36 27.31
CA GLU A 460 -19.63 -19.21 28.25
C GLU A 460 -18.90 -20.53 28.60
N TYR A 461 -17.99 -21.00 27.72
CA TYR A 461 -17.09 -22.12 28.05
C TYR A 461 -15.92 -21.71 28.94
N GLY A 462 -15.73 -20.42 29.16
CA GLY A 462 -14.70 -19.83 30.00
C GLY A 462 -13.46 -19.38 29.26
N MET A 463 -13.15 -18.08 29.33
CA MET A 463 -11.89 -17.51 28.91
C MET A 463 -11.09 -17.11 30.14
N PRO A 464 -9.82 -17.53 30.28
CA PRO A 464 -8.99 -17.09 31.41
C PRO A 464 -8.78 -15.57 31.38
N PRO A 465 -8.35 -14.96 32.49
CA PRO A 465 -7.85 -13.58 32.43
C PRO A 465 -6.83 -13.42 31.29
N THR A 466 -7.04 -12.46 30.41
CA THR A 466 -6.27 -12.33 29.17
C THR A 466 -6.01 -10.87 28.90
N SER A 467 -4.85 -10.54 28.34
CA SER A 467 -4.58 -9.22 27.75
C SER A 467 -4.35 -9.36 26.26
N GLY A 468 -4.99 -8.50 25.48
CA GLY A 468 -4.83 -8.40 24.03
C GLY A 468 -4.27 -7.06 23.61
N MET A 469 -3.60 -7.03 22.44
CA MET A 469 -3.04 -5.83 21.85
C MET A 469 -3.08 -5.90 20.34
N GLY A 470 -3.58 -4.84 19.72
CA GLY A 470 -3.45 -4.55 18.30
C GLY A 470 -2.38 -3.51 18.02
N ILE A 471 -1.51 -3.76 17.03
CA ILE A 471 -0.47 -2.81 16.58
C ILE A 471 -0.62 -2.57 15.09
N GLY A 472 -0.76 -1.29 14.71
CA GLY A 472 -0.72 -0.87 13.31
C GLY A 472 0.68 -1.02 12.70
N ILE A 473 0.94 -2.12 12.01
CA ILE A 473 2.26 -2.42 11.42
C ILE A 473 2.68 -1.35 10.43
N ASP A 474 1.75 -0.87 9.60
CA ASP A 474 2.08 0.17 8.62
C ASP A 474 2.54 1.46 9.32
N ARG A 475 1.83 1.89 10.38
CA ARG A 475 2.21 3.07 11.19
C ARG A 475 3.55 2.87 11.90
N LEU A 476 3.79 1.70 12.49
CA LEU A 476 5.07 1.37 13.12
C LEU A 476 6.22 1.44 12.10
N VAL A 477 6.03 0.87 10.91
CA VAL A 477 7.03 0.90 9.84
C VAL A 477 7.27 2.33 9.33
N MET A 478 6.23 3.17 9.25
CA MET A 478 6.41 4.60 8.93
C MET A 478 7.37 5.28 9.92
N LEU A 479 7.22 5.03 11.23
CA LEU A 479 8.14 5.54 12.25
C LEU A 479 9.56 4.98 12.05
N MET A 480 9.69 3.66 11.93
CA MET A 480 10.98 2.99 11.80
C MET A 480 11.72 3.32 10.49
N THR A 481 11.05 3.85 9.48
CA THR A 481 11.64 4.20 8.17
C THR A 481 11.59 5.68 7.85
N ASN A 482 11.17 6.52 8.81
CA ASN A 482 11.02 7.96 8.63
C ASN A 482 10.14 8.31 7.42
N GLN A 483 9.02 7.63 7.27
CA GLN A 483 8.05 7.90 6.20
C GLN A 483 6.85 8.69 6.74
N SER A 484 6.42 9.71 6.00
CA SER A 484 5.31 10.58 6.39
C SER A 484 3.95 10.11 5.91
N SER A 485 3.91 9.07 5.06
CA SER A 485 2.68 8.56 4.44
C SER A 485 2.66 7.04 4.40
N ILE A 486 1.48 6.46 4.63
CA ILE A 486 1.25 5.02 4.58
C ILE A 486 1.53 4.43 3.18
N GLN A 487 1.31 5.21 2.11
CA GLN A 487 1.59 4.79 0.74
C GLN A 487 3.08 4.53 0.50
N GLU A 488 3.98 5.15 1.27
CA GLU A 488 5.42 4.90 1.16
C GLU A 488 5.85 3.55 1.74
N VAL A 489 5.04 2.96 2.62
CA VAL A 489 5.31 1.66 3.26
C VAL A 489 4.45 0.52 2.72
N LEU A 490 3.58 0.80 1.76
CA LEU A 490 2.80 -0.18 1.00
C LEU A 490 3.39 -0.33 -0.40
N PHE A 491 3.56 -1.59 -0.89
CA PHE A 491 4.05 -1.81 -2.24
C PHE A 491 3.08 -1.26 -3.29
N PHE A 492 1.81 -1.59 -3.15
CA PHE A 492 0.75 -1.18 -4.05
C PHE A 492 -0.44 -0.65 -3.23
N PRO A 493 -0.40 0.63 -2.82
CA PRO A 493 -1.52 1.25 -2.10
C PRO A 493 -2.75 1.32 -3.00
N GLN A 494 -3.93 1.30 -2.38
CA GLN A 494 -5.18 1.48 -3.12
C GLN A 494 -5.21 2.87 -3.76
N MET A 495 -5.57 2.92 -5.04
CA MET A 495 -5.64 4.17 -5.82
C MET A 495 -6.87 4.16 -6.71
N LYS A 496 -7.37 5.34 -7.07
CA LYS A 496 -8.38 5.45 -8.14
C LYS A 496 -7.80 4.87 -9.42
N LEU A 497 -8.64 4.20 -10.21
CA LEU A 497 -8.23 3.72 -11.52
C LEU A 497 -7.65 4.89 -12.33
N GLU A 498 -6.57 4.62 -13.08
CA GLU A 498 -6.17 5.54 -14.14
C GLU A 498 -7.35 5.63 -15.11
N THR A 499 -7.92 6.82 -15.24
CA THR A 499 -8.65 7.14 -16.45
C THR A 499 -7.56 7.24 -17.52
N PHE A 500 -7.25 6.11 -18.18
CA PHE A 500 -6.69 6.22 -19.51
C PHE A 500 -7.73 7.06 -20.26
N SER A 501 -7.41 8.33 -20.49
CA SER A 501 -8.10 9.09 -21.49
C SER A 501 -7.91 8.27 -22.77
N THR A 502 -8.86 7.42 -23.06
CA THR A 502 -9.15 7.07 -24.43
C THR A 502 -9.65 8.37 -25.05
N GLU A 503 -8.76 9.36 -25.23
CA GLU A 503 -8.94 10.45 -26.18
C GLU A 503 -8.97 9.90 -27.62
N GLU A 504 -9.08 8.59 -27.75
CA GLU A 504 -9.38 7.88 -28.98
C GLU A 504 -10.74 7.22 -28.82
N ASN A 505 -11.74 7.95 -29.26
CA ASN A 505 -13.17 7.61 -29.38
C ASN A 505 -14.10 8.09 -28.26
N LEU A 506 -13.91 9.25 -27.70
CA LEU A 506 -15.04 10.16 -27.60
C LEU A 506 -15.20 10.73 -29.01
N GLY A 507 -15.99 10.09 -29.83
CA GLY A 507 -16.57 10.75 -30.97
C GLY A 507 -17.08 12.11 -30.50
N PRO A 508 -17.20 13.10 -31.38
CA PRO A 508 -17.54 14.46 -31.00
C PRO A 508 -18.73 14.43 -30.03
N GLU A 509 -18.67 15.25 -28.95
CA GLU A 509 -19.80 15.37 -28.01
C GLU A 509 -21.08 15.62 -28.80
N LEU A 510 -21.94 14.61 -28.86
CA LEU A 510 -23.22 14.69 -29.56
C LEU A 510 -24.22 15.34 -28.61
N ASN A 511 -24.96 16.32 -29.11
CA ASN A 511 -26.13 16.81 -28.37
C ASN A 511 -27.26 15.76 -28.36
N GLU A 512 -28.25 15.94 -27.49
CA GLU A 512 -29.35 14.98 -27.31
C GLU A 512 -30.03 14.53 -28.61
N ASN A 513 -30.19 15.43 -29.59
CA ASN A 513 -30.82 15.10 -30.88
C ASN A 513 -29.86 14.32 -31.80
N GLU A 514 -28.59 14.64 -31.79
CA GLU A 514 -27.52 13.94 -32.51
C GLU A 514 -27.35 12.52 -31.94
N GLN A 515 -27.34 12.39 -30.62
CA GLN A 515 -27.22 11.10 -29.94
C GLN A 515 -28.42 10.19 -30.29
N LEU A 516 -29.62 10.71 -30.26
CA LEU A 516 -30.83 9.94 -30.58
C LEU A 516 -30.83 9.43 -32.04
N ILE A 517 -30.39 10.26 -32.99
CA ILE A 517 -30.25 9.84 -34.41
C ILE A 517 -29.15 8.76 -34.52
N PHE A 518 -28.01 8.98 -33.86
CA PHE A 518 -26.89 8.06 -33.90
C PHE A 518 -27.25 6.69 -33.30
N ASP A 519 -27.93 6.66 -32.16
CA ASP A 519 -28.32 5.41 -31.47
C ASP A 519 -29.28 4.55 -32.30
N ILE A 520 -30.17 5.17 -33.08
CA ILE A 520 -31.07 4.44 -33.94
C ILE A 520 -30.34 3.92 -35.19
N LEU A 521 -29.49 4.77 -35.79
CA LEU A 521 -28.73 4.41 -36.98
C LEU A 521 -27.68 3.34 -36.70
N SER A 522 -27.10 3.33 -35.49
CA SER A 522 -26.10 2.34 -35.07
C SER A 522 -26.61 0.91 -35.00
N LYS A 523 -27.91 0.70 -34.97
CA LYS A 523 -28.51 -0.65 -34.94
C LYS A 523 -28.46 -1.35 -36.31
N GLU A 524 -28.47 -0.58 -37.41
CA GLU A 524 -28.54 -1.12 -38.77
C GLU A 524 -27.43 -0.62 -39.70
N ASN A 525 -26.56 0.29 -39.21
CA ASN A 525 -25.45 0.93 -39.93
C ASN A 525 -25.86 1.77 -41.15
N SER A 526 -26.99 1.54 -41.76
CA SER A 526 -27.53 2.30 -42.90
C SER A 526 -29.06 2.22 -42.90
N MET A 527 -29.73 3.36 -43.08
CA MET A 527 -31.20 3.44 -43.17
C MET A 527 -31.62 4.46 -44.22
N GLU A 528 -32.82 4.25 -44.79
CA GLU A 528 -33.45 5.26 -45.65
C GLU A 528 -33.76 6.53 -44.80
N LEU A 529 -33.44 7.71 -45.34
CA LEU A 529 -33.56 8.98 -44.63
C LEU A 529 -34.98 9.25 -44.12
N SER A 530 -36.00 8.90 -44.88
CA SER A 530 -37.42 9.01 -44.48
C SER A 530 -37.74 8.11 -43.30
N VAL A 531 -37.31 6.84 -43.35
CA VAL A 531 -37.53 5.84 -42.31
C VAL A 531 -36.81 6.23 -41.01
N LEU A 532 -35.54 6.65 -41.11
CA LEU A 532 -34.78 7.10 -39.95
C LEU A 532 -35.42 8.32 -39.30
N LYS A 533 -35.87 9.29 -40.10
CA LYS A 533 -36.53 10.50 -39.61
C LYS A 533 -37.82 10.21 -38.85
N ASP A 534 -38.64 9.30 -39.37
CA ASP A 534 -39.89 8.88 -38.74
C ASP A 534 -39.60 8.08 -37.43
N ALA A 535 -38.59 7.22 -37.44
CA ALA A 535 -38.16 6.44 -36.26
C ALA A 535 -37.65 7.29 -35.11
N VAL A 536 -36.98 8.41 -35.42
CA VAL A 536 -36.41 9.34 -34.40
C VAL A 536 -37.50 10.24 -33.81
N GLY A 537 -38.56 10.58 -34.55
CA GLY A 537 -39.69 11.36 -34.07
C GLY A 537 -39.36 12.83 -33.71
N LEU A 538 -38.27 13.39 -34.20
CA LEU A 538 -37.88 14.79 -33.99
C LEU A 538 -38.64 15.74 -34.91
N SER A 539 -38.86 16.98 -34.47
CA SER A 539 -39.36 18.04 -35.33
C SER A 539 -38.40 18.31 -36.51
N ASN A 540 -38.92 18.78 -37.66
CA ASN A 540 -38.09 19.05 -38.84
C ASN A 540 -36.86 19.92 -38.53
N LYS A 541 -36.99 20.92 -37.67
CA LYS A 541 -35.89 21.82 -37.29
C LYS A 541 -34.83 21.11 -36.42
N GLN A 542 -35.24 20.23 -35.53
CA GLN A 542 -34.33 19.43 -34.68
C GLN A 542 -33.63 18.36 -35.50
N TRP A 543 -34.36 17.66 -36.37
CA TRP A 543 -33.86 16.69 -37.35
C TRP A 543 -32.76 17.30 -38.23
N ASP A 544 -33.05 18.43 -38.92
CA ASP A 544 -32.13 19.09 -39.83
C ASP A 544 -30.84 19.54 -39.11
N LYS A 545 -30.95 19.96 -37.85
CA LYS A 545 -29.81 20.35 -37.04
C LYS A 545 -29.01 19.13 -36.61
N GLY A 546 -29.66 18.06 -36.18
CA GLY A 546 -29.00 16.83 -35.71
C GLY A 546 -28.26 16.10 -36.82
N ILE A 547 -28.90 15.87 -37.98
CA ILE A 547 -28.27 15.15 -39.11
C ILE A 547 -27.10 15.95 -39.70
N LYS A 548 -27.20 17.29 -39.77
CA LYS A 548 -26.10 18.14 -40.19
C LYS A 548 -24.96 18.15 -39.18
N GLY A 549 -25.26 18.08 -37.89
CA GLY A 549 -24.27 17.96 -36.83
C GLY A 549 -23.49 16.65 -36.94
N LEU A 550 -24.17 15.51 -37.06
CA LEU A 550 -23.55 14.22 -37.28
C LEU A 550 -22.66 14.17 -38.54
N ALA A 551 -23.13 14.76 -39.63
CA ALA A 551 -22.34 14.86 -40.87
C ALA A 551 -21.12 15.76 -40.70
N LYS A 552 -21.23 16.88 -39.96
CA LYS A 552 -20.10 17.77 -39.62
C LYS A 552 -19.08 17.07 -38.74
N HIS A 553 -19.52 16.19 -37.87
CA HIS A 553 -18.67 15.36 -37.04
C HIS A 553 -18.03 14.18 -37.80
N GLY A 554 -18.37 13.99 -39.09
CA GLY A 554 -17.86 12.89 -39.88
C GLY A 554 -18.45 11.51 -39.55
N LEU A 555 -19.52 11.47 -38.78
CA LEU A 555 -20.13 10.22 -38.29
C LEU A 555 -21.18 9.67 -39.27
N THR A 556 -21.78 10.50 -40.12
CA THR A 556 -22.82 10.07 -41.09
C THR A 556 -22.59 10.66 -42.46
N LYS A 557 -22.99 9.92 -43.48
CA LYS A 557 -23.02 10.38 -44.87
C LYS A 557 -24.40 10.10 -45.47
N VAL A 558 -24.92 11.08 -46.18
CA VAL A 558 -26.17 10.90 -46.96
C VAL A 558 -25.79 10.60 -48.39
N THR A 559 -26.17 9.43 -48.88
CA THR A 559 -25.95 8.98 -50.27
C THR A 559 -27.26 8.92 -51.00
N LYS A 560 -27.27 9.32 -52.29
CA LYS A 560 -28.44 9.25 -53.16
C LYS A 560 -28.35 7.96 -53.96
N THR A 561 -29.36 7.07 -53.81
CA THR A 561 -29.57 5.91 -54.65
C THR A 561 -30.59 6.24 -55.74
N ASP A 562 -30.83 5.34 -56.70
CA ASP A 562 -31.73 5.61 -57.84
C ASP A 562 -33.17 5.92 -57.40
N ASP A 563 -33.61 5.40 -56.23
CA ASP A 563 -35.00 5.54 -55.77
C ASP A 563 -35.13 6.26 -54.39
N SER A 564 -34.05 6.49 -53.63
CA SER A 564 -34.13 7.05 -52.27
C SER A 564 -32.83 7.73 -51.79
N LEU A 565 -32.90 8.40 -50.64
CA LEU A 565 -31.74 8.93 -49.90
C LEU A 565 -31.43 8.00 -48.71
N MET A 566 -30.22 7.50 -48.67
CA MET A 566 -29.72 6.66 -47.56
C MET A 566 -28.81 7.45 -46.63
N VAL A 567 -28.96 7.22 -45.34
CA VAL A 567 -28.03 7.70 -44.29
C VAL A 567 -27.19 6.54 -43.82
N GLU A 568 -25.89 6.65 -43.93
CA GLU A 568 -24.92 5.61 -43.54
C GLU A 568 -24.01 6.13 -42.44
N LEU A 569 -23.67 5.25 -41.48
CA LEU A 569 -22.59 5.53 -40.53
C LEU A 569 -21.25 5.43 -41.28
N ILE A 570 -20.37 6.40 -41.00
CA ILE A 570 -18.99 6.34 -41.43
C ILE A 570 -18.22 5.79 -40.22
N GLY A 571 -17.76 4.52 -40.30
CA GLY A 571 -17.02 3.81 -39.28
C GLY A 571 -15.58 4.32 -39.11
#